data_9ecb27d91c419a638bc8ac6712d372af
#
_entry.id   9ecb27d91c419a638bc8ac6712d372af
#
_cell.length_a   1.000
_cell.length_b   1.000
_cell.length_c   1.000
_cell.angle_alpha   90.00
_cell.angle_beta   90.00
_cell.angle_gamma   90.00
#
_symmetry.space_group_name_H-M   'P 1'
#
loop_
_entity.id
_entity.type
_entity.pdbx_description
1 polymer ?
#
loop_
_entity_poly.entity_id
_entity_poly.type
_entity_poly.pdbx_seq_one_letter_code
_entity_poly.pdbx_strand_id
1 'polypeptide(L)'
;MRSIMKAALLMVVLGLSGCGTKPTKTFLSIQTSRIETTTFSPEIEAISPLESTSNVAVKPQIDGTVVQILATAGQEVKAGQVILVLDNIQQSAALDAARSEARKDILNAERYEYLYEQGAVSAKERDRYATEAEQAKDDARSDAAELGYKFVRAPIDGVIGDLDSVKLGDYVKTGQTITGIVDNSILWTLMEIPASEASAVKVGQTVKLVSQTAPPVSGEGKVSFVSPYYAVSGSTNAPNTLMVKAEFPNLTGKLKTGQFVASKIITGSQSSLAVPVQAVMMQAQQPFVYRVVPLNKALPKIKASPNASEQAIKKLERLPGDTPIVVQTKVQLGDLQNNAYPVKAGLKAGDQVAISNTSRLRSGMPVQVKTEAN
;
A
#
# COMPACT_ATOMS: atom_id res chain seq x y z
N MET A 1 -55.75 61.85 -30.12
CA MET A 1 -56.88 62.37 -29.32
C MET A 1 -56.39 62.33 -27.87
N ARG A 2 -55.96 63.49 -27.32
CA ARG A 2 -56.70 64.28 -26.33
C ARG A 2 -57.09 63.42 -25.11
N SER A 3 -56.67 63.71 -23.87
CA SER A 3 -56.86 64.91 -23.08
C SER A 3 -56.13 64.68 -21.74
N ILE A 4 -55.15 65.50 -21.27
CA ILE A 4 -55.26 66.67 -20.38
C ILE A 4 -56.10 66.34 -19.08
N MET A 5 -55.51 66.38 -17.87
CA MET A 5 -55.62 67.55 -16.98
C MET A 5 -55.30 67.23 -15.51
N LYS A 6 -54.41 68.08 -14.95
CA LYS A 6 -54.43 68.79 -13.65
C LYS A 6 -54.08 68.01 -12.35
N ALA A 7 -52.92 68.20 -11.80
CA ALA A 7 -52.55 69.20 -10.80
C ALA A 7 -53.32 69.09 -9.44
N ALA A 8 -52.61 68.67 -8.38
CA ALA A 8 -52.77 69.27 -7.08
C ALA A 8 -51.47 69.10 -6.24
N LEU A 9 -50.91 70.28 -5.94
CA LEU A 9 -49.78 70.53 -5.08
C LEU A 9 -50.25 70.38 -3.63
N LEU A 10 -49.58 69.46 -2.85
CA LEU A 10 -49.73 69.48 -1.38
C LEU A 10 -48.31 69.39 -0.79
N MET A 11 -47.80 70.54 -0.35
CA MET A 11 -46.59 70.64 0.49
C MET A 11 -46.93 70.05 1.88
N VAL A 12 -46.18 69.01 2.26
CA VAL A 12 -46.09 68.62 3.66
C VAL A 12 -44.60 68.70 4.04
N VAL A 13 -44.30 69.72 4.82
CA VAL A 13 -43.02 69.86 5.52
C VAL A 13 -43.01 68.86 6.66
N LEU A 14 -42.16 67.85 6.56
CA LEU A 14 -41.87 66.95 7.70
C LEU A 14 -40.38 67.00 8.01
N GLY A 15 -40.12 67.37 9.25
CA GLY A 15 -38.82 67.68 9.84
C GLY A 15 -37.79 66.57 9.65
N LEU A 16 -36.62 66.91 9.24
CA LEU A 16 -35.40 66.11 9.28
C LEU A 16 -34.96 65.96 10.74
N SER A 17 -35.37 64.86 11.39
CA SER A 17 -34.71 64.35 12.59
C SER A 17 -33.49 63.55 12.10
N GLY A 18 -32.35 64.18 11.98
CA GLY A 18 -31.08 63.54 11.67
C GLY A 18 -30.65 62.61 12.83
N CYS A 19 -30.99 61.35 12.76
CA CYS A 19 -30.31 60.30 13.52
C CYS A 19 -28.90 60.12 12.93
N GLY A 20 -27.91 60.81 13.54
CA GLY A 20 -26.51 60.57 13.27
C GLY A 20 -26.11 59.16 13.67
N THR A 21 -26.20 58.22 12.75
CA THR A 21 -25.55 56.92 12.88
C THR A 21 -24.06 57.16 12.85
N LYS A 22 -23.38 57.03 14.01
CA LYS A 22 -21.91 57.01 14.08
C LYS A 22 -21.44 55.95 13.09
N PRO A 23 -20.42 56.22 12.21
CA PRO A 23 -19.91 55.22 11.32
C PRO A 23 -19.32 54.07 12.13
N THR A 24 -20.00 52.94 12.16
CA THR A 24 -19.50 51.71 12.73
C THR A 24 -18.27 51.33 11.91
N LYS A 25 -17.08 51.43 12.50
CA LYS A 25 -15.85 50.96 11.87
C LYS A 25 -15.99 49.46 11.59
N THR A 26 -16.33 49.13 10.36
CA THR A 26 -16.44 47.73 9.92
C THR A 26 -15.06 47.15 9.83
N PHE A 27 -14.66 46.35 10.81
CA PHE A 27 -13.42 45.58 10.75
C PHE A 27 -13.56 44.41 9.76
N LEU A 28 -12.44 44.00 9.16
CA LEU A 28 -12.45 42.82 8.30
C LEU A 28 -12.89 41.57 9.09
N SER A 29 -13.94 40.93 8.61
CA SER A 29 -14.45 39.72 9.23
C SER A 29 -13.61 38.50 8.83
N ILE A 30 -13.19 37.69 9.79
CA ILE A 30 -12.39 36.49 9.60
C ILE A 30 -12.95 35.30 10.39
N GLN A 31 -12.72 34.12 9.88
CA GLN A 31 -12.87 32.87 10.62
C GLN A 31 -11.55 32.49 11.26
N THR A 32 -11.60 31.86 12.42
CA THR A 32 -10.41 31.42 13.16
C THR A 32 -10.52 29.94 13.49
N SER A 33 -9.39 29.28 13.55
CA SER A 33 -9.26 27.92 14.08
C SER A 33 -8.38 27.94 15.33
N ARG A 34 -8.74 27.10 16.30
CA ARG A 34 -7.94 26.93 17.50
C ARG A 34 -6.85 25.88 17.24
N ILE A 35 -5.65 26.17 17.70
CA ILE A 35 -4.53 25.22 17.60
C ILE A 35 -4.68 24.18 18.71
N GLU A 36 -4.86 22.93 18.29
CA GLU A 36 -5.05 21.80 19.17
C GLU A 36 -4.01 20.71 18.84
N THR A 37 -3.80 19.80 19.77
CA THR A 37 -2.92 18.65 19.57
C THR A 37 -3.66 17.59 18.77
N THR A 38 -3.02 17.14 17.69
CA THR A 38 -3.51 16.06 16.82
C THR A 38 -2.41 15.01 16.62
N THR A 39 -2.81 13.79 16.39
CA THR A 39 -1.87 12.72 16.06
C THR A 39 -1.53 12.75 14.58
N PHE A 40 -0.25 12.83 14.31
CA PHE A 40 0.32 12.70 12.96
C PHE A 40 1.05 11.36 12.84
N SER A 41 0.94 10.74 11.68
CA SER A 41 1.62 9.49 11.37
C SER A 41 2.59 9.74 10.20
N PRO A 42 3.88 9.95 10.47
CA PRO A 42 4.86 10.10 9.41
C PRO A 42 4.84 8.87 8.50
N GLU A 43 4.80 9.09 7.19
CA GLU A 43 4.72 8.06 6.17
C GLU A 43 5.93 8.16 5.25
N ILE A 44 6.47 7.01 4.85
CA ILE A 44 7.48 6.90 3.79
C ILE A 44 6.81 6.26 2.60
N GLU A 45 6.82 6.94 1.45
CA GLU A 45 6.17 6.46 0.23
C GLU A 45 7.19 5.88 -0.74
N ALA A 46 6.86 4.73 -1.32
CA ALA A 46 7.62 4.08 -2.38
C ALA A 46 6.69 3.48 -3.42
N ILE A 47 7.11 3.48 -4.68
CA ILE A 47 6.39 2.82 -5.78
C ILE A 47 7.22 1.61 -6.20
N SER A 48 6.61 0.44 -6.20
CA SER A 48 7.28 -0.81 -6.53
C SER A 48 6.29 -1.85 -7.05
N PRO A 49 6.74 -2.88 -7.78
CA PRO A 49 5.85 -3.94 -8.23
C PRO A 49 5.47 -4.86 -7.07
N LEU A 50 4.27 -5.42 -7.15
CA LEU A 50 3.86 -6.55 -6.33
C LEU A 50 4.39 -7.84 -6.94
N GLU A 51 4.84 -8.74 -6.09
CA GLU A 51 5.24 -10.08 -6.47
C GLU A 51 4.50 -11.11 -5.64
N SER A 52 4.21 -12.26 -6.25
CA SER A 52 3.65 -13.41 -5.53
C SER A 52 4.73 -14.06 -4.67
N THR A 53 4.33 -14.58 -3.51
CA THR A 53 5.20 -15.45 -2.70
C THR A 53 5.45 -16.79 -3.36
N SER A 54 4.57 -17.23 -4.27
CA SER A 54 4.60 -18.52 -4.94
C SER A 54 4.32 -18.35 -6.42
N ASN A 55 5.37 -18.26 -7.22
CA ASN A 55 5.33 -18.23 -8.68
C ASN A 55 6.30 -19.29 -9.22
N VAL A 56 5.77 -20.37 -9.75
CA VAL A 56 6.57 -21.53 -10.15
C VAL A 56 6.30 -21.88 -11.60
N ALA A 57 7.39 -22.02 -12.38
CA ALA A 57 7.31 -22.50 -13.76
C ALA A 57 7.04 -24.00 -13.78
N VAL A 58 6.04 -24.43 -14.54
CA VAL A 58 5.75 -25.84 -14.81
C VAL A 58 6.65 -26.31 -15.94
N LYS A 59 7.42 -27.38 -15.66
CA LYS A 59 8.38 -27.95 -16.59
C LYS A 59 8.25 -29.46 -16.61
N PRO A 60 8.29 -30.13 -17.79
CA PRO A 60 8.32 -31.59 -17.87
C PRO A 60 9.65 -32.11 -17.33
N GLN A 61 9.61 -33.28 -16.68
CA GLN A 61 10.80 -33.97 -16.17
C GLN A 61 11.45 -34.89 -17.19
N ILE A 62 10.72 -35.26 -18.26
CA ILE A 62 11.18 -36.06 -19.37
C ILE A 62 10.65 -35.49 -20.69
N ASP A 63 11.29 -35.84 -21.76
CA ASP A 63 10.88 -35.50 -23.12
C ASP A 63 9.65 -36.29 -23.55
N GLY A 64 8.84 -35.72 -24.45
CA GLY A 64 7.71 -36.44 -25.04
C GLY A 64 6.78 -35.58 -25.88
N THR A 65 5.92 -36.27 -26.64
CA THR A 65 4.86 -35.60 -27.41
C THR A 65 3.63 -35.39 -26.54
N VAL A 66 3.01 -34.24 -26.62
CA VAL A 66 1.78 -33.92 -25.89
C VAL A 66 0.59 -34.61 -26.55
N VAL A 67 -0.05 -35.51 -25.80
CA VAL A 67 -1.22 -36.26 -26.27
C VAL A 67 -2.54 -35.73 -25.67
N GLN A 68 -2.46 -35.01 -24.56
CA GLN A 68 -3.63 -34.43 -23.93
C GLN A 68 -3.28 -33.18 -23.11
N ILE A 69 -4.14 -32.15 -23.16
CA ILE A 69 -4.07 -30.98 -22.31
C ILE A 69 -5.36 -30.95 -21.48
N LEU A 70 -5.23 -31.00 -20.15
CA LEU A 70 -6.33 -31.17 -19.20
C LEU A 70 -6.70 -29.88 -18.45
N ALA A 71 -5.90 -28.84 -18.60
CA ALA A 71 -6.09 -27.57 -17.94
C ALA A 71 -6.12 -26.42 -18.96
N THR A 72 -6.74 -25.30 -18.59
CA THR A 72 -6.85 -24.09 -19.40
C THR A 72 -6.16 -22.91 -18.73
N ALA A 73 -5.71 -21.94 -19.53
CA ALA A 73 -5.16 -20.69 -19.02
C ALA A 73 -6.19 -19.98 -18.10
N GLY A 74 -5.74 -19.45 -16.96
CA GLY A 74 -6.58 -18.82 -15.96
C GLY A 74 -7.35 -19.76 -15.02
N GLN A 75 -7.21 -21.08 -15.18
CA GLN A 75 -7.86 -22.07 -14.31
C GLN A 75 -7.12 -22.17 -12.97
N GLU A 76 -7.88 -22.27 -11.88
CA GLU A 76 -7.35 -22.67 -10.57
C GLU A 76 -7.04 -24.16 -10.55
N VAL A 77 -5.85 -24.51 -10.04
CA VAL A 77 -5.38 -25.88 -9.90
C VAL A 77 -4.81 -26.12 -8.51
N LYS A 78 -4.83 -27.39 -8.11
CA LYS A 78 -4.21 -27.87 -6.86
C LYS A 78 -2.88 -28.55 -7.15
N ALA A 79 -1.98 -28.52 -6.18
CA ALA A 79 -0.73 -29.27 -6.23
C ALA A 79 -1.00 -30.76 -6.54
N GLY A 80 -0.24 -31.33 -7.48
CA GLY A 80 -0.42 -32.70 -7.95
C GLY A 80 -1.47 -32.88 -9.07
N GLN A 81 -2.30 -31.88 -9.36
CA GLN A 81 -3.27 -31.93 -10.46
C GLN A 81 -2.55 -32.03 -11.80
N VAL A 82 -2.99 -32.94 -12.68
CA VAL A 82 -2.41 -33.12 -14.02
C VAL A 82 -2.84 -31.94 -14.93
N ILE A 83 -1.86 -31.32 -15.56
CA ILE A 83 -2.04 -30.20 -16.50
C ILE A 83 -2.06 -30.71 -17.94
N LEU A 84 -1.07 -31.55 -18.28
CA LEU A 84 -0.98 -32.19 -19.59
C LEU A 84 -0.37 -33.59 -19.48
N VAL A 85 -0.63 -34.40 -20.48
CA VAL A 85 -0.14 -35.79 -20.58
C VAL A 85 0.74 -35.91 -21.82
N LEU A 86 1.92 -36.49 -21.61
CA LEU A 86 2.83 -36.90 -22.67
C LEU A 86 2.49 -38.32 -23.13
N ASP A 87 2.90 -38.67 -24.36
CA ASP A 87 2.78 -40.04 -24.86
C ASP A 87 3.42 -41.01 -23.87
N ASN A 88 2.63 -41.94 -23.36
CA ASN A 88 2.94 -42.82 -22.25
C ASN A 88 2.62 -44.31 -22.54
N ILE A 89 2.31 -44.65 -23.80
CA ILE A 89 1.89 -46.00 -24.18
C ILE A 89 2.97 -47.02 -23.79
N GLN A 90 4.24 -46.73 -24.13
CA GLN A 90 5.36 -47.62 -23.84
C GLN A 90 5.60 -47.79 -22.35
N GLN A 91 5.59 -46.70 -21.57
CA GLN A 91 5.80 -46.74 -20.11
C GLN A 91 4.66 -47.44 -19.36
N SER A 92 3.43 -47.25 -19.84
CA SER A 92 2.28 -47.96 -19.27
C SER A 92 2.41 -49.46 -19.49
N ALA A 93 2.78 -49.92 -20.69
CA ALA A 93 2.99 -51.34 -20.99
C ALA A 93 4.18 -51.94 -20.21
N ALA A 94 5.27 -51.20 -20.05
CA ALA A 94 6.40 -51.61 -19.22
C ALA A 94 6.03 -51.78 -17.75
N LEU A 95 5.32 -50.84 -17.17
CA LEU A 95 4.83 -50.94 -15.78
C LEU A 95 3.90 -52.13 -15.60
N ASP A 96 2.99 -52.42 -16.53
CA ASP A 96 2.08 -53.54 -16.44
C ASP A 96 2.81 -54.89 -16.51
N ALA A 97 3.89 -54.98 -17.33
CA ALA A 97 4.78 -56.16 -17.38
C ALA A 97 5.54 -56.33 -16.06
N ALA A 98 6.20 -55.26 -15.56
CA ALA A 98 6.93 -55.28 -14.30
C ALA A 98 6.02 -55.65 -13.08
N ARG A 99 4.81 -55.13 -13.04
CA ARG A 99 3.81 -55.49 -11.99
C ARG A 99 3.40 -56.97 -12.07
N SER A 100 3.35 -57.52 -13.26
CA SER A 100 3.01 -58.95 -13.44
C SER A 100 4.16 -59.81 -12.97
N GLU A 101 5.40 -59.45 -13.26
CA GLU A 101 6.63 -60.12 -12.78
C GLU A 101 6.70 -60.04 -11.24
N ALA A 102 6.54 -58.86 -10.67
CA ALA A 102 6.53 -58.66 -9.21
C ALA A 102 5.48 -59.52 -8.50
N ARG A 103 4.26 -59.61 -9.05
CA ARG A 103 3.23 -60.52 -8.51
C ARG A 103 3.64 -61.97 -8.53
N LYS A 104 4.24 -62.47 -9.65
CA LYS A 104 4.73 -63.83 -9.78
C LYS A 104 5.78 -64.10 -8.71
N ASP A 105 6.75 -63.23 -8.55
CA ASP A 105 7.88 -63.46 -7.64
C ASP A 105 7.50 -63.30 -6.18
N ILE A 106 6.54 -62.43 -5.84
CA ILE A 106 5.94 -62.34 -4.50
C ILE A 106 5.26 -63.68 -4.14
N LEU A 107 4.45 -64.22 -5.06
CA LEU A 107 3.81 -65.54 -4.83
C LEU A 107 4.81 -66.70 -4.68
N ASN A 108 5.94 -66.64 -5.41
CA ASN A 108 7.02 -67.62 -5.26
C ASN A 108 7.69 -67.45 -3.88
N ALA A 109 8.01 -66.20 -3.48
CA ALA A 109 8.60 -65.94 -2.17
C ALA A 109 7.73 -66.45 -1.04
N GLU A 110 6.42 -66.18 -1.06
CA GLU A 110 5.45 -66.67 -0.09
C GLU A 110 5.39 -68.20 -0.05
N ARG A 111 5.42 -68.87 -1.22
CA ARG A 111 5.43 -70.32 -1.34
C ARG A 111 6.71 -70.93 -0.74
N TYR A 112 7.88 -70.31 -1.05
CA TYR A 112 9.17 -70.82 -0.55
C TYR A 112 9.38 -70.53 0.93
N GLU A 113 8.79 -69.46 1.48
CA GLU A 113 8.75 -69.19 2.90
C GLU A 113 7.97 -70.27 3.62
N TYR A 114 6.75 -70.64 3.12
CA TYR A 114 5.97 -71.72 3.68
C TYR A 114 6.68 -73.08 3.62
N LEU A 115 7.35 -73.40 2.47
CA LEU A 115 8.10 -74.67 2.32
C LEU A 115 9.32 -74.71 3.26
N TYR A 116 9.95 -73.60 3.53
CA TYR A 116 11.04 -73.48 4.50
C TYR A 116 10.55 -73.73 5.94
N GLU A 117 9.43 -73.17 6.32
CA GLU A 117 8.79 -73.43 7.62
C GLU A 117 8.43 -74.94 7.81
N GLN A 118 8.11 -75.67 6.75
CA GLN A 118 7.87 -77.06 6.74
C GLN A 118 9.16 -77.91 6.64
N GLY A 119 10.32 -77.28 6.57
CA GLY A 119 11.59 -78.00 6.44
C GLY A 119 11.84 -78.61 5.04
N ALA A 120 11.07 -78.22 4.03
CA ALA A 120 11.10 -78.83 2.69
C ALA A 120 12.15 -78.19 1.75
N VAL A 121 12.65 -76.97 2.05
CA VAL A 121 13.64 -76.28 1.26
C VAL A 121 14.72 -75.65 2.15
N SER A 122 15.86 -75.33 1.59
CA SER A 122 16.94 -74.66 2.32
C SER A 122 16.70 -73.16 2.56
N ALA A 123 17.32 -72.58 3.60
CA ALA A 123 17.29 -71.15 3.87
C ALA A 123 17.83 -70.36 2.65
N LYS A 124 18.84 -70.90 1.97
CA LYS A 124 19.40 -70.25 0.75
C LYS A 124 18.37 -70.09 -0.37
N GLU A 125 17.49 -71.12 -0.54
CA GLU A 125 16.45 -71.04 -1.58
C GLU A 125 15.37 -70.07 -1.20
N ARG A 126 14.92 -70.10 0.08
CA ARG A 126 13.99 -69.12 0.62
C ARG A 126 14.51 -67.68 0.41
N ASP A 127 15.76 -67.40 0.82
CA ASP A 127 16.38 -66.08 0.73
C ASP A 127 16.52 -65.63 -0.75
N ARG A 128 16.80 -66.56 -1.66
CA ARG A 128 16.85 -66.23 -3.08
C ARG A 128 15.52 -65.73 -3.62
N TYR A 129 14.42 -66.47 -3.36
CA TYR A 129 13.09 -66.05 -3.83
C TYR A 129 12.59 -64.76 -3.11
N ALA A 130 12.94 -64.58 -1.85
CA ALA A 130 12.67 -63.33 -1.16
C ALA A 130 13.39 -62.14 -1.80
N THR A 131 14.66 -62.33 -2.18
CA THR A 131 15.46 -61.30 -2.87
C THR A 131 14.94 -61.01 -4.29
N GLU A 132 14.56 -62.07 -5.06
CA GLU A 132 13.95 -61.90 -6.38
C GLU A 132 12.64 -61.12 -6.31
N ALA A 133 11.78 -61.39 -5.31
CA ALA A 133 10.53 -60.66 -5.10
C ALA A 133 10.75 -59.19 -4.74
N GLU A 134 11.75 -58.89 -3.93
CA GLU A 134 12.08 -57.49 -3.58
C GLU A 134 12.61 -56.73 -4.78
N GLN A 135 13.51 -57.34 -5.57
CA GLN A 135 14.02 -56.74 -6.80
C GLN A 135 12.89 -56.46 -7.79
N ALA A 136 11.99 -57.41 -8.04
CA ALA A 136 10.86 -57.18 -8.96
C ALA A 136 9.89 -56.08 -8.48
N LYS A 137 9.73 -55.90 -7.16
CA LYS A 137 8.96 -54.79 -6.60
C LYS A 137 9.65 -53.44 -6.89
N ASP A 138 10.97 -53.37 -6.74
CA ASP A 138 11.73 -52.19 -6.97
C ASP A 138 11.74 -51.81 -8.47
N ASP A 139 11.83 -52.78 -9.37
CA ASP A 139 11.71 -52.59 -10.81
C ASP A 139 10.32 -52.03 -11.17
N ALA A 140 9.24 -52.61 -10.63
CA ALA A 140 7.90 -52.09 -10.85
C ALA A 140 7.71 -50.67 -10.27
N ARG A 141 8.41 -50.29 -9.18
CA ARG A 141 8.40 -48.96 -8.60
C ARG A 141 9.14 -47.97 -9.51
N SER A 142 10.25 -48.37 -10.11
CA SER A 142 11.01 -47.61 -11.08
C SER A 142 10.17 -47.26 -12.31
N ASP A 143 9.51 -48.29 -12.90
CA ASP A 143 8.65 -48.09 -14.07
C ASP A 143 7.42 -47.22 -13.75
N ALA A 144 6.89 -47.32 -12.52
CA ALA A 144 5.81 -46.46 -12.07
C ALA A 144 6.25 -44.98 -11.97
N ALA A 145 7.49 -44.74 -11.54
CA ALA A 145 8.03 -43.39 -11.51
C ALA A 145 8.25 -42.81 -12.93
N GLU A 146 8.76 -43.63 -13.86
CA GLU A 146 8.92 -43.23 -15.26
C GLU A 146 7.59 -42.89 -15.93
N LEU A 147 6.57 -43.73 -15.71
CA LEU A 147 5.21 -43.42 -16.15
C LEU A 147 4.68 -42.15 -15.49
N GLY A 148 4.98 -41.95 -14.20
CA GLY A 148 4.60 -40.78 -13.44
C GLY A 148 5.12 -39.48 -14.08
N TYR A 149 6.31 -39.46 -14.63
CA TYR A 149 6.90 -38.30 -15.30
C TYR A 149 6.22 -37.95 -16.63
N LYS A 150 5.44 -38.84 -17.22
CA LYS A 150 4.62 -38.56 -18.41
C LYS A 150 3.40 -37.68 -18.10
N PHE A 151 3.03 -37.56 -16.83
CA PHE A 151 1.96 -36.69 -16.37
C PHE A 151 2.56 -35.40 -15.79
N VAL A 152 2.54 -34.32 -16.56
CA VAL A 152 3.00 -33.01 -16.06
C VAL A 152 1.98 -32.44 -15.10
N ARG A 153 2.40 -32.23 -13.86
CA ARG A 153 1.52 -31.85 -12.75
C ARG A 153 1.83 -30.45 -12.23
N ALA A 154 0.83 -29.83 -11.63
CA ALA A 154 0.99 -28.58 -10.89
C ALA A 154 1.90 -28.81 -9.66
N PRO A 155 3.00 -28.06 -9.49
CA PRO A 155 3.87 -28.18 -8.32
C PRO A 155 3.29 -27.52 -7.07
N ILE A 156 2.42 -26.53 -7.23
CA ILE A 156 1.78 -25.76 -6.16
C ILE A 156 0.31 -25.52 -6.47
N ASP A 157 -0.44 -25.10 -5.46
CA ASP A 157 -1.79 -24.53 -5.64
C ASP A 157 -1.67 -23.15 -6.29
N GLY A 158 -2.63 -22.79 -7.15
CA GLY A 158 -2.64 -21.45 -7.76
C GLY A 158 -3.39 -21.40 -9.08
N VAL A 159 -3.18 -20.32 -9.81
CA VAL A 159 -3.80 -20.07 -11.11
C VAL A 159 -2.77 -20.31 -12.23
N ILE A 160 -3.16 -21.07 -13.23
CA ILE A 160 -2.34 -21.33 -14.43
C ILE A 160 -2.25 -20.04 -15.26
N GLY A 161 -1.03 -19.73 -15.68
CA GLY A 161 -0.76 -18.67 -16.64
C GLY A 161 -1.13 -19.06 -18.07
N ASP A 162 -0.43 -18.46 -19.04
CA ASP A 162 -0.61 -18.76 -20.45
C ASP A 162 -0.12 -20.19 -20.80
N LEU A 163 -0.94 -20.94 -21.56
CA LEU A 163 -0.64 -22.28 -22.10
C LEU A 163 -0.50 -22.29 -23.62
N ASP A 164 -0.56 -21.14 -24.29
CA ASP A 164 -0.57 -21.06 -25.76
C ASP A 164 0.73 -21.49 -26.42
N SER A 165 1.80 -21.59 -25.61
CA SER A 165 3.12 -22.06 -26.05
C SER A 165 3.20 -23.56 -26.34
N VAL A 166 2.20 -24.35 -25.94
CA VAL A 166 2.17 -25.81 -26.10
C VAL A 166 0.81 -26.26 -26.63
N LYS A 167 0.86 -27.06 -27.70
CA LYS A 167 -0.34 -27.60 -28.38
C LYS A 167 -0.33 -29.11 -28.42
N LEU A 168 -1.50 -29.66 -28.63
CA LEU A 168 -1.63 -31.10 -28.88
C LEU A 168 -0.77 -31.51 -30.08
N GLY A 169 0.05 -32.54 -29.91
CA GLY A 169 1.01 -33.04 -30.90
C GLY A 169 2.40 -32.40 -30.83
N ASP A 170 2.60 -31.35 -30.05
CA ASP A 170 3.91 -30.73 -29.88
C ASP A 170 4.86 -31.66 -29.09
N TYR A 171 6.14 -31.63 -29.48
CA TYR A 171 7.21 -32.30 -28.74
C TYR A 171 7.81 -31.32 -27.72
N VAL A 172 7.74 -31.66 -26.43
CA VAL A 172 8.29 -30.86 -25.33
C VAL A 172 9.57 -31.54 -24.80
N LYS A 173 10.52 -30.71 -24.35
CA LYS A 173 11.82 -31.16 -23.80
C LYS A 173 11.86 -31.00 -22.30
N THR A 174 12.63 -31.86 -21.65
CA THR A 174 12.96 -31.78 -20.23
C THR A 174 13.43 -30.37 -19.87
N GLY A 175 12.82 -29.79 -18.82
CA GLY A 175 13.16 -28.45 -18.33
C GLY A 175 12.58 -27.29 -19.14
N GLN A 176 11.93 -27.54 -20.28
CA GLN A 176 11.23 -26.51 -21.04
C GLN A 176 10.07 -25.94 -20.21
N THR A 177 9.99 -24.61 -20.10
CA THR A 177 8.85 -23.96 -19.43
C THR A 177 7.61 -24.07 -20.31
N ILE A 178 6.56 -24.71 -19.77
CA ILE A 178 5.25 -24.88 -20.42
C ILE A 178 4.32 -23.72 -20.04
N THR A 179 4.26 -23.42 -18.76
CA THR A 179 3.44 -22.33 -18.19
C THR A 179 4.00 -21.94 -16.81
N GLY A 180 3.43 -20.92 -16.19
CA GLY A 180 3.65 -20.60 -14.78
C GLY A 180 2.39 -20.87 -13.96
N ILE A 181 2.53 -21.23 -12.71
CA ILE A 181 1.43 -21.23 -11.74
C ILE A 181 1.73 -20.19 -10.69
N VAL A 182 0.77 -19.31 -10.46
CA VAL A 182 0.91 -18.18 -9.55
C VAL A 182 -0.16 -18.27 -8.46
N ASP A 183 0.28 -18.24 -7.21
CA ASP A 183 -0.60 -18.04 -6.06
C ASP A 183 -0.56 -16.57 -5.64
N ASN A 184 -1.62 -15.84 -5.90
CA ASN A 184 -1.76 -14.43 -5.53
C ASN A 184 -2.45 -14.23 -4.16
N SER A 185 -2.57 -15.24 -3.32
CA SER A 185 -3.20 -15.13 -2.00
C SER A 185 -2.45 -14.20 -1.06
N ILE A 186 -1.11 -14.23 -1.13
CA ILE A 186 -0.20 -13.34 -0.43
C ILE A 186 0.75 -12.73 -1.45
N LEU A 187 0.78 -11.42 -1.47
CA LEU A 187 1.68 -10.65 -2.32
C LEU A 187 2.69 -9.90 -1.45
N TRP A 188 3.86 -9.65 -1.99
CA TRP A 188 4.86 -8.81 -1.34
C TRP A 188 5.39 -7.76 -2.32
N THR A 189 5.96 -6.72 -1.77
CA THR A 189 6.66 -5.71 -2.55
C THR A 189 8.00 -5.39 -1.92
N LEU A 190 8.98 -5.06 -2.75
CA LEU A 190 10.31 -4.64 -2.33
C LEU A 190 10.46 -3.15 -2.58
N MET A 191 10.55 -2.38 -1.51
CA MET A 191 10.62 -0.93 -1.53
C MET A 191 12.06 -0.46 -1.33
N GLU A 192 12.50 0.51 -2.12
CA GLU A 192 13.80 1.16 -1.97
C GLU A 192 13.63 2.44 -1.14
N ILE A 193 14.12 2.42 0.09
CA ILE A 193 14.00 3.53 1.04
C ILE A 193 15.31 4.30 1.10
N PRO A 194 15.33 5.63 0.89
CA PRO A 194 16.52 6.45 1.04
C PRO A 194 17.15 6.34 2.43
N ALA A 195 18.47 6.37 2.51
CA ALA A 195 19.20 6.25 3.78
C ALA A 195 18.81 7.31 4.82
N SER A 196 18.38 8.51 4.36
CA SER A 196 17.89 9.58 5.24
C SER A 196 16.65 9.20 6.05
N GLU A 197 15.83 8.28 5.53
CA GLU A 197 14.55 7.85 6.13
C GLU A 197 14.63 6.43 6.72
N ALA A 198 15.66 5.68 6.34
CA ALA A 198 15.81 4.26 6.67
C ALA A 198 15.80 3.96 8.17
N SER A 199 16.33 4.89 9.01
CA SER A 199 16.36 4.72 10.47
C SER A 199 14.99 4.66 11.13
N ALA A 200 13.97 5.18 10.47
CA ALA A 200 12.58 5.17 10.94
C ALA A 200 11.84 3.86 10.62
N VAL A 201 12.39 3.02 9.74
CA VAL A 201 11.75 1.79 9.29
C VAL A 201 12.12 0.61 10.19
N LYS A 202 11.10 -0.16 10.60
CA LYS A 202 11.24 -1.35 11.45
C LYS A 202 10.32 -2.47 10.97
N VAL A 203 10.74 -3.71 11.18
CA VAL A 203 9.89 -4.89 10.95
C VAL A 203 8.62 -4.79 11.81
N GLY A 204 7.49 -5.18 11.22
CA GLY A 204 6.17 -5.17 11.87
C GLY A 204 5.38 -3.87 11.69
N GLN A 205 5.97 -2.80 11.14
CA GLN A 205 5.24 -1.57 10.85
C GLN A 205 4.16 -1.81 9.79
N THR A 206 3.04 -1.09 9.93
CA THR A 206 1.94 -1.13 8.97
C THR A 206 2.34 -0.45 7.67
N VAL A 207 1.99 -1.10 6.57
CA VAL A 207 2.16 -0.57 5.20
C VAL A 207 0.80 -0.53 4.53
N LYS A 208 0.40 0.63 4.06
CA LYS A 208 -0.79 0.79 3.21
C LYS A 208 -0.37 0.82 1.77
N LEU A 209 -1.07 0.10 0.92
CA LEU A 209 -0.86 0.14 -0.53
C LEU A 209 -2.10 0.67 -1.24
N VAL A 210 -1.86 1.30 -2.38
CA VAL A 210 -2.90 1.69 -3.34
C VAL A 210 -2.40 1.31 -4.73
N SER A 211 -3.22 0.55 -5.46
CA SER A 211 -2.91 0.18 -6.84
C SER A 211 -3.10 1.37 -7.78
N GLN A 212 -2.38 1.35 -8.90
CA GLN A 212 -2.51 2.36 -9.96
C GLN A 212 -3.60 2.03 -10.98
N THR A 213 -4.50 1.12 -10.65
CA THR A 213 -5.65 0.73 -11.51
C THR A 213 -6.85 1.64 -11.31
N ALA A 214 -7.77 1.63 -12.27
CA ALA A 214 -9.06 2.31 -12.17
C ALA A 214 -10.20 1.26 -12.15
N PRO A 215 -10.98 1.12 -11.06
CA PRO A 215 -10.85 1.80 -9.78
C PRO A 215 -9.61 1.34 -8.97
N PRO A 216 -9.04 2.20 -8.12
CA PRO A 216 -7.90 1.83 -7.30
C PRO A 216 -8.29 0.78 -6.25
N VAL A 217 -7.40 -0.16 -6.03
CA VAL A 217 -7.54 -1.19 -4.98
C VAL A 217 -6.59 -0.83 -3.85
N SER A 218 -7.13 -0.73 -2.64
CA SER A 218 -6.33 -0.49 -1.42
C SER A 218 -6.11 -1.81 -0.69
N GLY A 219 -4.94 -1.92 -0.06
CA GLY A 219 -4.58 -3.04 0.79
C GLY A 219 -3.77 -2.58 2.00
N GLU A 220 -3.73 -3.42 3.01
CA GLU A 220 -2.91 -3.20 4.21
C GLU A 220 -2.06 -4.43 4.47
N GLY A 221 -0.81 -4.19 4.80
CA GLY A 221 0.18 -5.23 5.07
C GLY A 221 1.16 -4.79 6.14
N LYS A 222 2.24 -5.54 6.28
CA LYS A 222 3.28 -5.26 7.27
C LYS A 222 4.67 -5.40 6.66
N VAL A 223 5.61 -4.61 7.17
CA VAL A 223 7.03 -4.81 6.90
C VAL A 223 7.44 -6.17 7.45
N SER A 224 7.85 -7.08 6.57
CA SER A 224 8.30 -8.44 6.92
C SER A 224 9.82 -8.53 7.02
N PHE A 225 10.55 -7.69 6.28
CA PHE A 225 12.01 -7.71 6.26
C PHE A 225 12.57 -6.32 6.00
N VAL A 226 13.69 -6.01 6.65
CA VAL A 226 14.51 -4.81 6.43
C VAL A 226 15.94 -5.29 6.16
N SER A 227 16.53 -4.87 5.04
CA SER A 227 17.87 -5.27 4.68
C SER A 227 18.88 -4.83 5.74
N PRO A 228 19.86 -5.67 6.11
CA PRO A 228 20.92 -5.31 7.04
C PRO A 228 22.02 -4.41 6.41
N TYR A 229 21.94 -4.14 5.11
CA TYR A 229 22.91 -3.33 4.37
C TYR A 229 22.23 -2.42 3.35
N TYR A 230 22.86 -1.31 3.02
CA TYR A 230 22.44 -0.39 1.97
C TYR A 230 22.94 -0.85 0.60
N ALA A 231 22.18 -0.54 -0.44
CA ALA A 231 22.61 -0.76 -1.82
C ALA A 231 23.85 0.06 -2.14
N VAL A 232 24.84 -0.58 -2.80
CA VAL A 232 26.10 0.07 -3.21
C VAL A 232 26.06 0.42 -4.71
N SER A 233 26.91 1.33 -5.11
CA SER A 233 27.08 1.68 -6.53
C SER A 233 27.46 0.45 -7.35
N GLY A 234 26.77 0.20 -8.45
CA GLY A 234 26.95 -0.99 -9.30
C GLY A 234 25.98 -2.13 -9.04
N SER A 235 25.12 -2.05 -8.02
CA SER A 235 23.96 -2.93 -7.86
C SER A 235 22.82 -2.51 -8.80
N THR A 236 21.83 -3.39 -8.99
CA THR A 236 20.61 -3.09 -9.76
C THR A 236 19.73 -2.05 -9.08
N ASN A 237 19.94 -1.80 -7.78
CA ASN A 237 19.17 -0.87 -6.97
C ASN A 237 19.82 0.51 -6.91
N ALA A 238 19.05 1.55 -6.62
CA ALA A 238 19.58 2.89 -6.43
C ALA A 238 20.60 2.93 -5.29
N PRO A 239 21.77 3.57 -5.48
CA PRO A 239 22.80 3.61 -4.45
C PRO A 239 22.31 4.37 -3.21
N ASN A 240 22.80 3.93 -2.03
CA ASN A 240 22.44 4.51 -0.73
C ASN A 240 20.94 4.39 -0.39
N THR A 241 20.30 3.32 -0.86
CA THR A 241 18.93 2.94 -0.47
C THR A 241 18.95 1.69 0.40
N LEU A 242 17.94 1.56 1.25
CA LEU A 242 17.68 0.37 2.08
C LEU A 242 16.51 -0.40 1.48
N MET A 243 16.71 -1.70 1.26
CA MET A 243 15.64 -2.56 0.76
C MET A 243 14.73 -2.99 1.90
N VAL A 244 13.42 -2.76 1.73
CA VAL A 244 12.39 -3.10 2.70
C VAL A 244 11.32 -3.94 2.01
N LYS A 245 11.06 -5.14 2.54
CA LYS A 245 9.99 -6.02 2.06
C LYS A 245 8.75 -5.84 2.92
N ALA A 246 7.61 -5.69 2.27
CA ALA A 246 6.30 -5.72 2.93
C ALA A 246 5.40 -6.78 2.31
N GLU A 247 4.60 -7.45 3.12
CA GLU A 247 3.69 -8.51 2.71
C GLU A 247 2.24 -8.09 2.93
N PHE A 248 1.39 -8.45 1.96
CA PHE A 248 -0.01 -8.05 1.89
C PHE A 248 -0.90 -9.27 1.62
N PRO A 249 -1.88 -9.56 2.47
CA PRO A 249 -2.91 -10.54 2.16
C PRO A 249 -3.84 -9.98 1.06
N ASN A 250 -4.07 -10.77 0.02
CA ASN A 250 -4.93 -10.40 -1.11
C ASN A 250 -6.31 -11.05 -0.99
N LEU A 251 -7.05 -10.73 0.07
CA LEU A 251 -8.34 -11.34 0.39
C LEU A 251 -9.40 -11.16 -0.72
N THR A 252 -9.27 -10.14 -1.53
CA THR A 252 -10.23 -9.85 -2.62
C THR A 252 -9.84 -10.47 -3.96
N GLY A 253 -8.63 -11.02 -4.09
CA GLY A 253 -8.08 -11.55 -5.34
C GLY A 253 -7.87 -10.51 -6.46
N LYS A 254 -8.05 -9.21 -6.16
CA LYS A 254 -7.99 -8.13 -7.16
C LYS A 254 -6.58 -7.67 -7.49
N LEU A 255 -5.64 -7.87 -6.58
CA LEU A 255 -4.23 -7.56 -6.80
C LEU A 255 -3.56 -8.72 -7.54
N LYS A 256 -2.64 -8.40 -8.45
CA LYS A 256 -1.92 -9.40 -9.25
C LYS A 256 -0.42 -9.17 -9.17
N THR A 257 0.34 -10.24 -9.27
CA THR A 257 1.80 -10.15 -9.43
C THR A 257 2.17 -9.33 -10.67
N GLY A 258 3.27 -8.57 -10.60
CA GLY A 258 3.72 -7.66 -11.65
C GLY A 258 3.03 -6.28 -11.66
N GLN A 259 2.01 -6.08 -10.82
CA GLN A 259 1.28 -4.82 -10.73
C GLN A 259 2.06 -3.80 -9.90
N PHE A 260 2.24 -2.57 -10.40
CA PHE A 260 2.83 -1.48 -9.63
C PHE A 260 1.82 -0.89 -8.63
N VAL A 261 2.31 -0.62 -7.42
CA VAL A 261 1.54 -0.03 -6.33
C VAL A 261 2.32 1.10 -5.66
N ALA A 262 1.59 2.09 -5.17
CA ALA A 262 2.14 3.07 -4.24
C ALA A 262 1.98 2.52 -2.81
N SER A 263 3.08 2.32 -2.12
CA SER A 263 3.12 1.78 -0.76
C SER A 263 3.57 2.85 0.22
N LYS A 264 2.89 2.98 1.37
CA LYS A 264 3.16 3.94 2.44
C LYS A 264 3.45 3.21 3.74
N ILE A 265 4.69 3.27 4.19
CA ILE A 265 5.11 2.73 5.48
C ILE A 265 4.77 3.75 6.56
N ILE A 266 3.98 3.36 7.56
CA ILE A 266 3.66 4.19 8.71
C ILE A 266 4.78 4.02 9.73
N THR A 267 5.64 5.04 9.86
CA THR A 267 6.87 4.93 10.66
C THR A 267 6.68 5.25 12.13
N GLY A 268 5.51 5.76 12.50
CA GLY A 268 5.22 6.07 13.90
C GLY A 268 3.91 6.82 14.06
N SER A 269 3.69 7.26 15.30
CA SER A 269 2.58 8.13 15.69
C SER A 269 3.15 9.21 16.59
N GLN A 270 3.01 10.47 16.22
CA GLN A 270 3.52 11.61 16.95
C GLN A 270 2.39 12.60 17.23
N SER A 271 2.16 12.91 18.49
CA SER A 271 1.27 13.99 18.87
C SER A 271 1.97 15.34 18.70
N SER A 272 1.39 16.21 17.90
CA SER A 272 1.91 17.56 17.65
C SER A 272 0.76 18.56 17.54
N LEU A 273 1.07 19.84 17.77
CA LEU A 273 0.11 20.90 17.49
C LEU A 273 -0.19 20.92 15.99
N ALA A 274 -1.46 21.02 15.62
CA ALA A 274 -1.92 21.03 14.25
C ALA A 274 -2.33 22.46 13.82
N VAL A 275 -1.81 22.88 12.67
CA VAL A 275 -2.28 24.12 12.05
C VAL A 275 -2.93 23.78 10.70
N PRO A 276 -4.20 24.20 10.47
CA PRO A 276 -4.89 23.95 9.21
C PRO A 276 -4.13 24.58 8.02
N VAL A 277 -4.10 23.88 6.90
CA VAL A 277 -3.42 24.36 5.67
C VAL A 277 -3.89 25.75 5.25
N GLN A 278 -5.18 26.07 5.48
CA GLN A 278 -5.79 27.37 5.14
C GLN A 278 -5.24 28.55 5.95
N ALA A 279 -4.66 28.29 7.14
CA ALA A 279 -4.07 29.31 7.98
C ALA A 279 -2.64 29.67 7.59
N VAL A 280 -1.97 28.80 6.83
CA VAL A 280 -0.55 28.92 6.50
C VAL A 280 -0.37 29.80 5.25
N MET A 281 0.46 30.81 5.37
CA MET A 281 0.88 31.67 4.28
C MET A 281 2.38 31.56 4.07
N MET A 282 2.83 31.66 2.82
CA MET A 282 4.25 31.66 2.46
C MET A 282 4.70 33.04 2.05
N GLN A 283 5.79 33.49 2.61
CA GLN A 283 6.46 34.76 2.19
C GLN A 283 7.97 34.52 2.11
N ALA A 284 8.55 34.69 0.94
CA ALA A 284 9.96 34.42 0.70
C ALA A 284 10.43 33.07 1.23
N GLN A 285 9.68 32.01 0.92
CA GLN A 285 9.90 30.61 1.36
C GLN A 285 9.81 30.40 2.89
N GLN A 286 9.36 31.38 3.65
CA GLN A 286 9.14 31.25 5.09
C GLN A 286 7.64 31.09 5.37
N PRO A 287 7.20 30.01 6.04
CA PRO A 287 5.82 29.88 6.47
C PRO A 287 5.52 30.78 7.67
N PHE A 288 4.35 31.39 7.64
CA PHE A 288 3.80 32.16 8.76
C PHE A 288 2.29 32.00 8.85
N VAL A 289 1.75 32.33 10.00
CA VAL A 289 0.31 32.39 10.26
C VAL A 289 -0.07 33.74 10.87
N TYR A 290 -1.32 34.13 10.72
CA TYR A 290 -1.88 35.27 11.43
C TYR A 290 -2.55 34.79 12.71
N ARG A 291 -1.87 34.99 13.85
CA ARG A 291 -2.41 34.67 15.17
C ARG A 291 -3.31 35.81 15.64
N VAL A 292 -4.49 35.47 16.10
CA VAL A 292 -5.47 36.41 16.63
C VAL A 292 -5.27 36.54 18.14
N VAL A 293 -5.00 37.76 18.59
CA VAL A 293 -4.74 38.07 20.00
C VAL A 293 -5.47 39.34 20.40
N PRO A 294 -5.87 39.49 21.65
CA PRO A 294 -6.43 40.76 22.13
C PRO A 294 -5.36 41.86 22.12
N LEU A 295 -5.80 43.08 21.82
CA LEU A 295 -4.92 44.25 21.64
C LEU A 295 -4.01 44.52 22.85
N ASN A 296 -4.53 44.36 24.09
CA ASN A 296 -3.77 44.56 25.32
C ASN A 296 -2.50 43.66 25.39
N LYS A 297 -2.58 42.41 24.87
CA LYS A 297 -1.44 41.48 24.83
C LYS A 297 -0.47 41.76 23.69
N ALA A 298 -0.92 42.35 22.60
CA ALA A 298 -0.09 42.58 21.42
C ALA A 298 0.55 43.98 21.40
N LEU A 299 -0.09 44.98 21.99
CA LEU A 299 0.34 46.36 21.96
C LEU A 299 1.80 46.56 22.43
N PRO A 300 2.29 45.93 23.52
CA PRO A 300 3.68 46.09 23.92
C PRO A 300 4.68 45.59 22.87
N LYS A 301 4.35 44.50 22.18
CA LYS A 301 5.19 43.93 21.12
C LYS A 301 5.15 44.78 19.84
N ILE A 302 3.99 45.36 19.53
CA ILE A 302 3.84 46.26 18.37
C ILE A 302 4.67 47.54 18.60
N LYS A 303 4.62 48.12 19.80
CA LYS A 303 5.41 49.29 20.17
C LYS A 303 6.91 49.06 20.12
N ALA A 304 7.37 47.88 20.44
CA ALA A 304 8.77 47.48 20.40
C ALA A 304 9.27 47.14 18.98
N SER A 305 8.39 47.09 17.98
CA SER A 305 8.78 46.76 16.60
C SER A 305 9.38 47.95 15.91
N PRO A 306 10.60 47.85 15.29
CA PRO A 306 11.28 48.95 14.65
C PRO A 306 10.53 49.54 13.42
N ASN A 307 9.57 48.80 12.87
CA ASN A 307 8.78 49.18 11.71
C ASN A 307 7.37 49.69 12.06
N ALA A 308 7.08 49.92 13.34
CA ALA A 308 5.76 50.36 13.76
C ALA A 308 5.61 51.90 13.56
N SER A 309 4.64 52.32 12.74
CA SER A 309 4.29 53.70 12.55
C SER A 309 3.64 54.27 13.81
N GLU A 310 4.13 55.42 14.33
CA GLU A 310 3.52 56.10 15.49
C GLU A 310 2.05 56.43 15.27
N GLN A 311 1.65 56.77 14.04
CA GLN A 311 0.25 57.05 13.72
C GLN A 311 -0.62 55.78 13.83
N ALA A 312 -0.07 54.58 13.46
CA ALA A 312 -0.77 53.32 13.61
C ALA A 312 -0.91 52.94 15.09
N ILE A 313 0.13 53.17 15.91
CA ILE A 313 0.08 52.92 17.35
C ILE A 313 -1.00 53.79 18.01
N LYS A 314 -1.02 55.13 17.75
CA LYS A 314 -2.03 56.05 18.27
C LYS A 314 -3.48 55.65 17.88
N LYS A 315 -3.66 55.06 16.68
CA LYS A 315 -4.98 54.56 16.23
C LYS A 315 -5.40 53.31 17.01
N LEU A 316 -4.47 52.43 17.28
CA LEU A 316 -4.72 51.20 18.05
C LEU A 316 -5.03 51.51 19.53
N GLU A 317 -4.32 52.45 20.13
CA GLU A 317 -4.57 52.87 21.53
C GLU A 317 -5.97 53.42 21.79
N ARG A 318 -6.67 53.88 20.74
CA ARG A 318 -8.05 54.38 20.82
C ARG A 318 -9.11 53.27 20.77
N LEU A 319 -8.69 52.00 20.60
CA LEU A 319 -9.58 50.84 20.57
C LEU A 319 -9.64 50.18 21.94
N PRO A 320 -10.75 49.49 22.26
CA PRO A 320 -10.84 48.69 23.47
C PRO A 320 -9.72 47.66 23.54
N GLY A 321 -9.19 47.42 24.75
CA GLY A 321 -8.06 46.54 24.95
C GLY A 321 -8.30 45.06 24.60
N ASP A 322 -9.56 44.64 24.54
CA ASP A 322 -10.05 43.33 24.15
C ASP A 322 -10.25 43.16 22.62
N THR A 323 -10.10 44.26 21.85
CA THR A 323 -10.24 44.21 20.38
C THR A 323 -9.32 43.15 19.77
N PRO A 324 -9.84 42.18 18.98
CA PRO A 324 -9.03 41.16 18.33
C PRO A 324 -8.16 41.81 17.25
N ILE A 325 -6.87 41.56 17.29
CA ILE A 325 -5.93 41.97 16.25
C ILE A 325 -5.14 40.77 15.74
N VAL A 326 -4.73 40.81 14.49
CA VAL A 326 -3.88 39.78 13.90
C VAL A 326 -2.41 40.13 14.04
N VAL A 327 -1.62 39.13 14.43
CA VAL A 327 -0.15 39.24 14.53
C VAL A 327 0.48 38.18 13.66
N GLN A 328 1.29 38.64 12.69
CA GLN A 328 2.06 37.72 11.86
C GLN A 328 3.08 36.98 12.74
N THR A 329 3.01 35.67 12.73
CA THR A 329 3.86 34.79 13.54
C THR A 329 4.55 33.81 12.61
N LYS A 330 5.89 33.80 12.61
CA LYS A 330 6.69 32.81 11.89
C LYS A 330 6.49 31.46 12.55
N VAL A 331 6.37 30.41 11.73
CA VAL A 331 6.19 29.03 12.20
C VAL A 331 7.18 28.11 11.53
N GLN A 332 7.55 27.03 12.22
CA GLN A 332 8.24 25.92 11.63
C GLN A 332 7.27 24.73 11.57
N LEU A 333 7.10 24.20 10.39
CA LEU A 333 6.12 23.18 10.09
C LEU A 333 6.82 21.88 9.68
N GLY A 334 6.15 20.74 9.90
CA GLY A 334 6.49 19.47 9.25
C GLY A 334 5.69 19.27 7.97
N ASP A 335 5.66 18.07 7.47
CA ASP A 335 4.98 17.69 6.24
C ASP A 335 3.46 17.72 6.40
N LEU A 336 2.77 18.11 5.34
CA LEU A 336 1.31 18.19 5.32
C LEU A 336 0.68 16.79 5.48
N GLN A 337 -0.19 16.62 6.45
CA GLN A 337 -0.97 15.40 6.68
C GLN A 337 -2.41 15.76 7.05
N ASN A 338 -3.38 15.06 6.49
CA ASN A 338 -4.80 15.24 6.82
C ASN A 338 -5.25 16.71 6.83
N ASN A 339 -4.84 17.51 5.83
CA ASN A 339 -5.16 18.94 5.69
C ASN A 339 -4.62 19.85 6.80
N ALA A 340 -3.66 19.35 7.60
CA ALA A 340 -3.00 20.11 8.66
C ALA A 340 -1.48 19.89 8.63
N TYR A 341 -0.73 20.87 9.10
CA TYR A 341 0.70 20.77 9.29
C TYR A 341 1.02 20.54 10.78
N PRO A 342 1.90 19.60 11.14
CA PRO A 342 2.44 19.53 12.49
C PRO A 342 3.34 20.74 12.74
N VAL A 343 3.15 21.40 13.89
CA VAL A 343 3.90 22.58 14.28
C VAL A 343 5.13 22.17 15.08
N LYS A 344 6.33 22.46 14.53
CA LYS A 344 7.61 22.25 15.22
C LYS A 344 7.96 23.41 16.15
N ALA A 345 7.61 24.65 15.75
CA ALA A 345 7.85 25.86 16.56
C ALA A 345 6.95 27.03 16.11
N GLY A 346 6.72 27.99 17.01
CA GLY A 346 6.07 29.27 16.71
C GLY A 346 4.66 29.41 17.24
N LEU A 347 3.96 28.35 17.61
CA LEU A 347 2.59 28.38 18.17
C LEU A 347 2.52 27.60 19.49
N LYS A 348 1.46 27.89 20.25
CA LYS A 348 1.11 27.19 21.50
C LYS A 348 -0.30 26.59 21.39
N ALA A 349 -0.54 25.54 22.18
CA ALA A 349 -1.87 25.00 22.32
C ALA A 349 -2.85 26.09 22.78
N GLY A 350 -4.04 26.16 22.13
CA GLY A 350 -5.04 27.17 22.40
C GLY A 350 -4.87 28.50 21.67
N ASP A 351 -3.78 28.73 20.92
CA ASP A 351 -3.66 29.89 20.04
C ASP A 351 -4.77 29.87 18.97
N GLN A 352 -5.32 31.04 18.65
CA GLN A 352 -6.27 31.19 17.55
C GLN A 352 -5.56 31.73 16.31
N VAL A 353 -5.76 31.09 15.17
CA VAL A 353 -5.18 31.48 13.87
C VAL A 353 -6.28 31.77 12.86
N ALA A 354 -6.09 32.80 12.02
CA ALA A 354 -7.01 33.13 10.96
C ALA A 354 -6.96 32.08 9.84
N ILE A 355 -8.12 31.58 9.40
CA ILE A 355 -8.27 30.61 8.31
C ILE A 355 -8.98 31.16 7.08
N SER A 356 -9.51 32.39 7.16
CA SER A 356 -10.16 33.06 6.03
C SER A 356 -9.60 34.46 5.82
N ASN A 357 -9.72 34.97 4.58
CA ASN A 357 -9.24 36.31 4.18
C ASN A 357 -7.75 36.57 4.47
N THR A 358 -6.94 35.53 4.63
CA THR A 358 -5.54 35.62 5.08
C THR A 358 -4.68 36.51 4.17
N SER A 359 -4.93 36.53 2.86
CA SER A 359 -4.22 37.38 1.87
C SER A 359 -4.46 38.87 2.08
N ARG A 360 -5.53 39.29 2.75
CA ARG A 360 -5.89 40.67 3.03
C ARG A 360 -5.41 41.16 4.38
N LEU A 361 -4.91 40.27 5.23
CA LEU A 361 -4.45 40.57 6.58
C LEU A 361 -3.07 41.21 6.57
N ARG A 362 -2.83 42.09 7.53
CA ARG A 362 -1.52 42.65 7.84
C ARG A 362 -1.31 42.65 9.34
N SER A 363 -0.07 42.45 9.78
CA SER A 363 0.24 42.44 11.21
C SER A 363 -0.18 43.76 11.87
N GLY A 364 -0.86 43.68 13.02
CA GLY A 364 -1.43 44.82 13.73
C GLY A 364 -2.83 45.26 13.27
N MET A 365 -3.43 44.59 12.28
CA MET A 365 -4.77 44.93 11.78
C MET A 365 -5.86 44.47 12.76
N PRO A 366 -6.81 45.33 13.18
CA PRO A 366 -7.98 44.93 13.94
C PRO A 366 -8.95 44.14 13.05
N VAL A 367 -9.53 43.09 13.59
CA VAL A 367 -10.43 42.16 12.89
C VAL A 367 -11.67 41.86 13.70
N GLN A 368 -12.71 41.43 13.03
CA GLN A 368 -13.91 40.87 13.65
C GLN A 368 -13.89 39.34 13.46
N VAL A 369 -13.82 38.61 14.57
CA VAL A 369 -13.89 37.15 14.54
C VAL A 369 -15.35 36.74 14.37
N LYS A 370 -15.66 36.02 13.30
CA LYS A 370 -16.93 35.31 13.18
C LYS A 370 -16.79 33.97 13.92
N THR A 371 -17.52 33.81 14.98
CA THR A 371 -17.75 32.50 15.58
C THR A 371 -18.61 31.71 14.58
N GLU A 372 -18.21 30.52 14.17
CA GLU A 372 -19.12 29.62 13.48
C GLU A 372 -20.30 29.34 14.46
N ALA A 373 -21.48 29.69 14.00
CA ALA A 373 -22.68 29.10 14.61
C ALA A 373 -22.62 27.59 14.22
N ASN A 374 -22.60 26.72 15.25
CA ASN A 374 -22.74 25.28 15.10
C ASN A 374 -23.88 24.92 14.17
#